data_5a39ab111580d17eca2501fabc62473b
#
_entry.id   5a39ab111580d17eca2501fabc62473b
#
_cell.length_a   1.000
_cell.length_b   1.000
_cell.length_c   1.000
_cell.angle_alpha   90.00
_cell.angle_beta   90.00
_cell.angle_gamma   90.00
#
_symmetry.space_group_name_H-M   'P 1'
#
loop_
_entity.id
_entity.type
_entity.pdbx_description
1 polymer ?
#
loop_
_entity_poly.entity_id
_entity_poly.type
_entity_poly.pdbx_seq_one_letter_code
_entity_poly.pdbx_strand_id
1 'polypeptide(L)'
;MPKAVENWNENDVLALPLGENDSFERKGSRLLDLTLPGVKEGDVLNELAKQLSAFSNAGGGQIIYGVDNNGKVDQGGIAVSVKGNQSTKEWLEDVIPTLTEFEIMGFNVYEIAANAGSSNIAEQKALYIVDVPDSDRAPHQSKRDLKYYVRLPGKSHPAPHRNISYQT
;
A
#
# COMPACT_ATOMS: atom_id res chain seq x y z
N MET A 1 -7.82 20.84 9.21
CA MET A 1 -6.63 20.30 8.53
C MET A 1 -6.59 18.80 8.66
N PRO A 2 -6.40 18.06 7.56
CA PRO A 2 -6.20 16.62 7.67
C PRO A 2 -4.95 16.30 8.48
N LYS A 3 -5.02 15.24 9.26
CA LYS A 3 -3.89 14.77 10.04
C LYS A 3 -2.82 14.18 9.12
N ALA A 4 -1.56 14.47 9.36
CA ALA A 4 -0.47 13.88 8.58
C ALA A 4 -0.45 12.36 8.77
N VAL A 5 -0.14 11.61 7.70
CA VAL A 5 -0.15 10.13 7.70
C VAL A 5 0.73 9.57 8.80
N GLU A 6 1.88 10.17 9.06
CA GLU A 6 2.80 9.74 10.11
C GLU A 6 2.18 9.77 11.52
N ASN A 7 1.07 10.50 11.69
CA ASN A 7 0.37 10.64 12.96
C ASN A 7 -0.94 9.86 13.03
N TRP A 8 -1.27 9.08 11.99
CA TRP A 8 -2.49 8.29 11.99
C TRP A 8 -2.43 7.17 13.01
N ASN A 9 -3.57 6.98 13.68
CA ASN A 9 -3.81 5.80 14.53
C ASN A 9 -4.92 4.94 13.90
N GLU A 10 -5.30 3.88 14.60
CA GLU A 10 -6.34 2.97 14.13
C GLU A 10 -7.64 3.72 13.80
N ASN A 11 -8.08 4.63 14.66
CA ASN A 11 -9.32 5.37 14.46
C ASN A 11 -9.25 6.26 13.22
N ASP A 12 -8.10 6.88 12.97
CA ASP A 12 -7.92 7.73 11.78
C ASP A 12 -8.07 6.91 10.49
N VAL A 13 -7.47 5.72 10.47
CA VAL A 13 -7.55 4.82 9.32
C VAL A 13 -8.99 4.36 9.09
N LEU A 14 -9.67 3.95 10.15
CA LEU A 14 -11.05 3.44 10.03
C LEU A 14 -12.06 4.54 9.73
N ALA A 15 -11.72 5.79 9.97
CA ALA A 15 -12.57 6.95 9.69
C ALA A 15 -12.44 7.49 8.27
N LEU A 16 -11.53 6.94 7.45
CA LEU A 16 -11.37 7.39 6.07
C LEU A 16 -12.65 7.16 5.25
N PRO A 17 -12.96 8.03 4.27
CA PRO A 17 -14.16 7.90 3.47
C PRO A 17 -14.26 6.53 2.80
N LEU A 18 -15.48 5.99 2.72
CA LEU A 18 -15.76 4.73 2.03
C LEU A 18 -15.84 4.96 0.52
N GLY A 19 -15.68 3.88 -0.23
CA GLY A 19 -15.71 3.90 -1.69
C GLY A 19 -14.36 4.16 -2.31
N GLU A 20 -14.36 4.27 -3.63
CA GLU A 20 -13.14 4.53 -4.40
C GLU A 20 -12.63 5.95 -4.14
N ASN A 21 -11.32 6.10 -4.07
CA ASN A 21 -10.67 7.36 -3.76
C ASN A 21 -9.37 7.49 -4.54
N ASP A 22 -9.04 8.72 -4.98
CA ASP A 22 -7.84 8.97 -5.77
C ASP A 22 -6.58 9.03 -4.89
N SER A 23 -6.74 9.27 -3.59
CA SER A 23 -5.62 9.50 -2.67
C SER A 23 -5.20 8.26 -1.88
N PHE A 24 -6.04 7.24 -1.81
CA PHE A 24 -5.69 6.01 -1.11
C PHE A 24 -6.42 4.80 -1.67
N GLU A 25 -5.88 3.61 -1.36
CA GLU A 25 -6.43 2.32 -1.76
C GLU A 25 -6.41 1.38 -0.56
N ARG A 26 -7.56 0.77 -0.23
CA ARG A 26 -7.64 -0.25 0.82
C ARG A 26 -7.32 -1.62 0.24
N LYS A 27 -6.52 -2.39 0.98
CA LYS A 27 -6.19 -3.77 0.64
C LYS A 27 -6.41 -4.66 1.85
N GLY A 28 -7.17 -5.73 1.68
CA GLY A 28 -7.39 -6.70 2.74
C GLY A 28 -6.10 -7.43 3.11
N SER A 29 -6.16 -8.15 4.23
CA SER A 29 -4.97 -8.80 4.82
C SER A 29 -4.34 -9.84 3.91
N ARG A 30 -5.12 -10.53 3.07
CA ARG A 30 -4.59 -11.55 2.16
C ARG A 30 -3.68 -10.97 1.06
N LEU A 31 -3.67 -9.66 0.88
CA LEU A 31 -2.80 -9.01 -0.10
C LEU A 31 -1.45 -8.59 0.49
N LEU A 32 -1.20 -8.89 1.76
CA LEU A 32 0.10 -8.62 2.37
C LEU A 32 0.54 -9.74 3.33
N ASP A 33 -0.38 -10.34 4.10
CA ASP A 33 -0.01 -11.26 5.17
C ASP A 33 0.43 -12.62 4.61
N LEU A 34 1.74 -12.82 4.53
CA LEU A 34 2.34 -14.05 4.01
C LEU A 34 2.19 -15.24 4.96
N THR A 35 1.70 -15.02 6.19
CA THR A 35 1.47 -16.11 7.15
C THR A 35 0.13 -16.81 6.94
N LEU A 36 -0.79 -16.19 6.18
CA LEU A 36 -2.11 -16.74 5.93
C LEU A 36 -2.05 -17.88 4.90
N PRO A 37 -2.84 -18.97 5.11
CA PRO A 37 -2.89 -20.07 4.15
C PRO A 37 -3.31 -19.60 2.76
N GLY A 38 -2.61 -20.06 1.73
CA GLY A 38 -2.94 -19.76 0.34
C GLY A 38 -2.46 -18.41 -0.17
N VAL A 39 -1.87 -17.57 0.68
CA VAL A 39 -1.29 -16.30 0.24
C VAL A 39 0.07 -16.58 -0.39
N LYS A 40 0.24 -16.12 -1.62
CA LYS A 40 1.48 -16.31 -2.38
C LYS A 40 2.24 -15.01 -2.45
N GLU A 41 3.55 -15.06 -2.17
CA GLU A 41 4.41 -13.87 -2.22
C GLU A 41 4.36 -13.18 -3.58
N GLY A 42 4.36 -13.96 -4.67
CA GLY A 42 4.28 -13.40 -6.02
C GLY A 42 3.04 -12.54 -6.24
N ASP A 43 1.89 -12.99 -5.74
CA ASP A 43 0.64 -12.23 -5.86
C ASP A 43 0.69 -10.94 -5.04
N VAL A 44 1.26 -11.00 -3.83
CA VAL A 44 1.45 -9.82 -2.98
C VAL A 44 2.34 -8.80 -3.68
N LEU A 45 3.45 -9.24 -4.23
CA LEU A 45 4.40 -8.36 -4.93
C LEU A 45 3.81 -7.78 -6.21
N ASN A 46 3.04 -8.57 -6.97
CA ASN A 46 2.39 -8.10 -8.19
C ASN A 46 1.43 -6.94 -7.90
N GLU A 47 0.59 -7.10 -6.86
CA GLU A 47 -0.38 -6.07 -6.49
C GLU A 47 0.31 -4.84 -5.91
N LEU A 48 1.31 -5.03 -5.07
CA LEU A 48 2.08 -3.92 -4.50
C LEU A 48 2.78 -3.11 -5.60
N ALA A 49 3.44 -3.78 -6.54
CA ALA A 49 4.11 -3.11 -7.66
C ALA A 49 3.15 -2.30 -8.51
N LYS A 50 1.95 -2.84 -8.78
CA LYS A 50 0.89 -2.15 -9.50
C LYS A 50 0.49 -0.85 -8.80
N GLN A 51 0.24 -0.91 -7.49
CA GLN A 51 -0.18 0.27 -6.72
C GLN A 51 0.97 1.29 -6.60
N LEU A 52 2.19 0.83 -6.39
CA LEU A 52 3.36 1.73 -6.35
C LEU A 52 3.51 2.51 -7.65
N SER A 53 3.42 1.80 -8.79
CA SER A 53 3.47 2.43 -10.11
C SER A 53 2.34 3.45 -10.27
N ALA A 54 1.09 3.06 -9.95
CA ALA A 54 -0.07 3.91 -10.13
C ALA A 54 -0.01 5.20 -9.31
N PHE A 55 0.29 5.10 -8.02
CA PHE A 55 0.32 6.27 -7.15
C PHE A 55 1.50 7.18 -7.46
N SER A 56 2.70 6.62 -7.69
CA SER A 56 3.87 7.45 -8.00
C SER A 56 3.73 8.19 -9.32
N ASN A 57 2.94 7.66 -10.26
CA ASN A 57 2.67 8.29 -11.56
C ASN A 57 1.49 9.27 -11.51
N ALA A 58 0.80 9.39 -10.40
CA ALA A 58 -0.44 10.16 -10.29
C ALA A 58 -0.48 11.10 -9.08
N GLY A 59 0.67 11.58 -8.61
CA GLY A 59 0.72 12.56 -7.53
C GLY A 59 0.89 11.99 -6.13
N GLY A 60 1.10 10.69 -6.00
CA GLY A 60 1.28 10.04 -4.70
C GLY A 60 -0.02 9.59 -4.06
N GLY A 61 0.06 9.02 -2.86
CA GLY A 61 -1.08 8.55 -2.09
C GLY A 61 -0.70 7.44 -1.14
N GLN A 62 -1.71 6.80 -0.54
CA GLN A 62 -1.48 5.77 0.48
C GLN A 62 -2.10 4.43 0.07
N ILE A 63 -1.33 3.36 0.27
CA ILE A 63 -1.83 1.99 0.19
C ILE A 63 -2.04 1.52 1.63
N ILE A 64 -3.29 1.17 1.96
CA ILE A 64 -3.69 0.82 3.32
C ILE A 64 -3.96 -0.67 3.39
N TYR A 65 -3.12 -1.40 4.11
CA TYR A 65 -3.24 -2.86 4.24
C TYR A 65 -3.87 -3.26 5.56
N GLY A 66 -4.73 -4.28 5.50
CA GLY A 66 -5.40 -4.84 6.67
C GLY A 66 -6.81 -4.31 6.89
N VAL A 67 -7.35 -3.58 5.92
CA VAL A 67 -8.69 -2.99 5.98
C VAL A 67 -9.47 -3.41 4.74
N ASP A 68 -10.72 -3.81 4.93
CA ASP A 68 -11.58 -4.24 3.82
C ASP A 68 -12.26 -3.04 3.13
N ASN A 69 -13.04 -3.33 2.09
CA ASN A 69 -13.74 -2.30 1.32
C ASN A 69 -14.84 -1.57 2.11
N ASN A 70 -15.24 -2.13 3.24
CA ASN A 70 -16.21 -1.49 4.14
C ASN A 70 -15.53 -0.63 5.21
N GLY A 71 -14.21 -0.46 5.12
CA GLY A 71 -13.45 0.35 6.05
C GLY A 71 -13.26 -0.30 7.41
N LYS A 72 -13.36 -1.63 7.49
CA LYS A 72 -13.20 -2.39 8.73
C LYS A 72 -11.91 -3.19 8.72
N VAL A 73 -11.35 -3.42 9.90
CA VAL A 73 -10.16 -4.26 10.05
C VAL A 73 -10.46 -5.66 9.51
N ASP A 74 -9.64 -6.12 8.59
CA ASP A 74 -9.79 -7.42 7.94
C ASP A 74 -8.94 -8.46 8.66
N GLN A 75 -9.56 -9.55 9.12
CA GLN A 75 -8.91 -10.68 9.79
C GLN A 75 -8.01 -10.27 10.97
N GLY A 76 -8.39 -9.20 11.68
CA GLY A 76 -7.63 -8.70 12.81
C GLY A 76 -6.37 -7.92 12.43
N GLY A 77 -6.17 -7.64 11.15
CA GLY A 77 -4.97 -6.97 10.64
C GLY A 77 -3.99 -7.95 10.03
N ILE A 78 -2.73 -7.56 9.98
CA ILE A 78 -1.65 -8.30 9.32
C ILE A 78 -0.59 -8.68 10.35
N ALA A 79 -0.08 -9.92 10.28
CA ALA A 79 0.98 -10.37 11.16
C ALA A 79 2.17 -9.41 11.12
N VAL A 80 2.72 -9.09 12.30
CA VAL A 80 3.84 -8.14 12.40
C VAL A 80 5.18 -8.76 11.98
N SER A 81 5.23 -10.07 11.80
CA SER A 81 6.43 -10.78 11.31
C SER A 81 6.06 -11.64 10.11
N VAL A 82 6.83 -11.56 9.02
CA VAL A 82 6.53 -12.29 7.78
C VAL A 82 7.40 -13.52 7.59
N LYS A 83 8.71 -13.39 7.72
CA LYS A 83 9.66 -14.48 7.46
C LYS A 83 10.71 -14.52 8.55
N GLY A 84 10.79 -15.64 9.26
CA GLY A 84 11.77 -15.80 10.33
C GLY A 84 11.70 -14.65 11.32
N ASN A 85 12.78 -13.90 11.47
CA ASN A 85 12.86 -12.79 12.41
C ASN A 85 12.60 -11.42 11.78
N GLN A 86 12.25 -11.38 10.49
CA GLN A 86 12.02 -10.10 9.81
C GLN A 86 10.62 -9.58 10.10
N SER A 87 10.50 -8.31 10.47
CA SER A 87 9.20 -7.67 10.65
C SER A 87 8.56 -7.38 9.29
N THR A 88 7.24 -7.29 9.27
CA THR A 88 6.49 -6.95 8.06
C THR A 88 6.90 -5.56 7.55
N LYS A 89 7.09 -4.60 8.46
CA LYS A 89 7.54 -3.27 8.08
C LYS A 89 8.91 -3.31 7.39
N GLU A 90 9.87 -4.01 7.97
CA GLU A 90 11.20 -4.14 7.38
C GLU A 90 11.15 -4.84 6.01
N TRP A 91 10.34 -5.89 5.90
CA TRP A 91 10.15 -6.59 4.63
C TRP A 91 9.62 -5.65 3.55
N LEU A 92 8.61 -4.84 3.87
CA LEU A 92 8.08 -3.85 2.92
C LEU A 92 9.15 -2.83 2.52
N GLU A 93 9.92 -2.33 3.49
CA GLU A 93 11.00 -1.37 3.22
C GLU A 93 12.07 -1.95 2.32
N ASP A 94 12.32 -3.27 2.42
CA ASP A 94 13.31 -3.95 1.58
C ASP A 94 12.79 -4.23 0.17
N VAL A 95 11.53 -4.64 0.01
CA VAL A 95 11.02 -5.05 -1.31
C VAL A 95 10.57 -3.88 -2.17
N ILE A 96 10.04 -2.80 -1.58
CA ILE A 96 9.50 -1.67 -2.34
C ILE A 96 10.51 -1.11 -3.36
N PRO A 97 11.78 -0.86 -2.99
CA PRO A 97 12.75 -0.33 -3.96
C PRO A 97 13.01 -1.26 -5.15
N THR A 98 12.69 -2.54 -5.03
CA THR A 98 12.96 -3.52 -6.08
C THR A 98 11.80 -3.68 -7.07
N LEU A 99 10.65 -3.04 -6.83
CA LEU A 99 9.42 -3.35 -7.55
C LEU A 99 9.14 -2.42 -8.73
N THR A 100 9.84 -1.31 -8.84
CA THR A 100 9.63 -0.36 -9.94
C THR A 100 10.92 0.02 -10.62
N GLU A 101 10.83 0.26 -11.91
CA GLU A 101 11.82 0.95 -12.74
C GLU A 101 11.33 2.38 -12.92
N PHE A 102 11.98 3.32 -12.61
CA PHE A 102 12.96 3.68 -11.66
C PHE A 102 12.50 3.49 -10.20
N GLU A 103 13.45 3.33 -9.26
CA GLU A 103 13.16 3.19 -7.84
C GLU A 103 12.40 4.40 -7.30
N ILE A 104 11.36 4.14 -6.50
CA ILE A 104 10.61 5.21 -5.84
C ILE A 104 11.39 5.65 -4.60
N MET A 105 11.76 6.94 -4.58
CA MET A 105 12.47 7.55 -3.46
C MET A 105 11.49 8.26 -2.54
N GLY A 106 11.79 8.29 -1.25
CA GLY A 106 11.00 9.06 -0.30
C GLY A 106 9.69 8.42 0.17
N PHE A 107 9.45 7.15 -0.15
CA PHE A 107 8.31 6.44 0.40
C PHE A 107 8.50 6.20 1.90
N ASN A 108 7.40 6.03 2.62
CA ASN A 108 7.43 5.65 4.04
C ASN A 108 6.48 4.47 4.28
N VAL A 109 6.83 3.62 5.22
CA VAL A 109 5.97 2.54 5.70
C VAL A 109 5.63 2.82 7.16
N TYR A 110 4.34 2.88 7.47
CA TYR A 110 3.87 3.11 8.83
C TYR A 110 3.15 1.87 9.36
N GLU A 111 3.51 1.45 10.54
CA GLU A 111 2.84 0.36 11.26
C GLU A 111 1.85 0.97 12.24
N ILE A 112 0.59 0.59 12.12
CA ILE A 112 -0.49 1.09 12.99
C ILE A 112 -0.83 0.01 14.00
N ALA A 113 -0.44 0.22 15.24
CA ALA A 113 -0.69 -0.72 16.33
C ALA A 113 -2.14 -0.59 16.83
N ALA A 114 -2.60 -1.62 17.56
CA ALA A 114 -3.91 -1.60 18.19
C ALA A 114 -4.02 -0.44 19.17
N ASN A 115 -5.19 0.23 19.18
CA ASN A 115 -5.49 1.24 20.18
C ASN A 115 -5.55 0.62 21.57
N ALA A 116 -5.09 1.37 22.57
CA ALA A 116 -5.23 0.96 23.96
C ALA A 116 -6.73 0.86 24.33
N GLY A 117 -7.11 -0.22 24.95
CA GLY A 117 -8.46 -0.46 25.47
C GLY A 117 -9.40 -1.11 24.47
N SER A 118 -9.72 -0.48 23.35
CA SER A 118 -10.67 -1.02 22.38
C SER A 118 -10.07 -1.02 20.99
N SER A 119 -9.97 -2.20 20.38
CA SER A 119 -9.37 -2.36 19.06
C SER A 119 -9.87 -3.62 18.39
N ASN A 120 -9.99 -3.57 17.06
CA ASN A 120 -10.26 -4.74 16.22
C ASN A 120 -8.97 -5.35 15.67
N ILE A 121 -7.82 -4.76 15.97
CA ILE A 121 -6.52 -5.32 15.59
C ILE A 121 -6.17 -6.42 16.59
N ALA A 122 -5.90 -7.62 16.09
CA ALA A 122 -5.59 -8.77 16.92
C ALA A 122 -4.16 -8.66 17.49
N GLU A 123 -3.91 -9.45 18.53
CA GLU A 123 -2.59 -9.55 19.12
C GLU A 123 -1.56 -10.00 18.08
N GLN A 124 -0.36 -9.43 18.10
CA GLN A 124 0.72 -9.69 17.14
C GLN A 124 0.36 -9.32 15.70
N LYS A 125 -0.61 -8.44 15.53
CA LYS A 125 -1.00 -7.90 14.23
C LYS A 125 -1.04 -6.38 14.25
N ALA A 126 -1.06 -5.79 13.05
CA ALA A 126 -1.10 -4.34 12.86
C ALA A 126 -1.71 -4.02 11.49
N LEU A 127 -2.05 -2.76 11.27
CA LEU A 127 -2.33 -2.25 9.92
C LEU A 127 -1.03 -1.65 9.37
N TYR A 128 -0.88 -1.66 8.06
CA TYR A 128 0.31 -1.09 7.40
C TYR A 128 -0.10 -0.08 6.35
N ILE A 129 0.58 1.04 6.34
CA ILE A 129 0.36 2.09 5.34
C ILE A 129 1.65 2.31 4.59
N VAL A 130 1.59 2.17 3.26
CA VAL A 130 2.68 2.56 2.38
C VAL A 130 2.33 3.94 1.84
N ASP A 131 3.08 4.94 2.27
CA ASP A 131 2.90 6.33 1.84
C ASP A 131 3.80 6.58 0.64
N VAL A 132 3.18 6.71 -0.54
CA VAL A 132 3.88 6.87 -1.81
C VAL A 132 3.94 8.36 -2.13
N PRO A 133 5.13 8.93 -2.32
CA PRO A 133 5.25 10.36 -2.61
C PRO A 133 4.85 10.67 -4.06
N ASP A 134 4.51 11.92 -4.31
CA ASP A 134 4.50 12.45 -5.66
C ASP A 134 5.93 12.40 -6.20
N SER A 135 6.11 11.83 -7.38
CA SER A 135 7.44 11.59 -7.90
C SER A 135 7.75 12.50 -9.09
N ASP A 136 8.86 13.23 -8.99
CA ASP A 136 9.41 14.02 -10.11
C ASP A 136 10.26 13.16 -11.04
N ARG A 137 10.38 11.85 -10.76
CA ARG A 137 11.07 10.88 -11.62
C ARG A 137 10.10 9.94 -12.36
N ALA A 138 8.81 10.28 -12.37
CA ALA A 138 7.81 9.55 -13.13
C ALA A 138 8.16 9.57 -14.65
N PRO A 139 7.77 8.55 -15.43
CA PRO A 139 6.93 7.42 -15.00
C PRO A 139 7.72 6.28 -14.37
N HIS A 140 7.08 5.59 -13.42
CA HIS A 140 7.62 4.39 -12.78
C HIS A 140 6.91 3.16 -13.33
N GLN A 141 7.67 2.25 -13.90
CA GLN A 141 7.15 0.99 -14.46
C GLN A 141 7.16 -0.10 -13.40
N SER A 142 6.08 -0.89 -13.33
CA SER A 142 6.10 -2.10 -12.51
C SER A 142 7.06 -3.11 -13.11
N LYS A 143 8.04 -3.59 -12.32
CA LYS A 143 8.97 -4.62 -12.78
C LYS A 143 8.34 -6.01 -12.83
N ARG A 144 7.16 -6.18 -12.25
CA ARG A 144 6.48 -7.48 -12.19
C ARG A 144 5.84 -7.83 -13.54
N ASP A 145 5.26 -6.85 -14.24
CA ASP A 145 4.57 -7.07 -15.52
C ASP A 145 4.98 -6.11 -16.62
N LEU A 146 5.94 -5.24 -16.34
CA LEU A 146 6.51 -4.25 -17.27
C LEU A 146 5.48 -3.25 -17.78
N LYS A 147 4.43 -2.99 -16.98
CA LYS A 147 3.40 -2.01 -17.30
C LYS A 147 3.57 -0.75 -16.48
N TYR A 148 3.10 0.36 -17.03
CA TYR A 148 2.93 1.62 -16.32
C TYR A 148 1.48 1.72 -15.88
N TYR A 149 1.24 2.08 -14.62
CA TYR A 149 -0.11 2.23 -14.07
C TYR A 149 -0.36 3.68 -13.68
N VAL A 150 -1.62 4.09 -13.72
CA VAL A 150 -2.09 5.41 -13.27
C VAL A 150 -3.37 5.25 -12.46
N ARG A 151 -3.70 6.26 -11.64
CA ARG A 151 -4.95 6.30 -10.88
C ARG A 151 -6.00 7.02 -11.69
N LEU A 152 -7.04 6.32 -12.17
CA LEU A 152 -8.12 6.85 -13.01
C LEU A 152 -9.43 6.15 -12.67
N PRO A 153 -10.46 6.89 -12.41
CA PRO A 153 -10.64 7.64 -11.17
C PRO A 153 -10.83 6.65 -10.02
N GLY A 154 -10.05 6.79 -8.97
CA GLY A 154 -10.13 5.94 -7.79
C GLY A 154 -9.61 4.51 -7.98
N LYS A 155 -9.06 4.16 -9.13
CA LYS A 155 -8.54 2.82 -9.44
C LYS A 155 -7.21 2.91 -10.17
N SER A 156 -6.41 1.86 -10.03
CA SER A 156 -5.15 1.73 -10.75
C SER A 156 -5.39 1.01 -12.08
N HIS A 157 -4.98 1.64 -13.17
CA HIS A 157 -5.15 1.13 -14.53
C HIS A 157 -3.83 1.14 -15.28
N PRO A 158 -3.62 0.22 -16.23
CA PRO A 158 -2.48 0.35 -17.15
C PRO A 158 -2.59 1.68 -17.90
N ALA A 159 -1.49 2.42 -17.97
CA ALA A 159 -1.48 3.71 -18.66
C ALA A 159 -1.49 3.50 -20.18
N PRO A 160 -2.33 4.25 -20.91
CA PRO A 160 -2.22 4.28 -22.37
C PRO A 160 -0.85 4.83 -22.80
N HIS A 161 -0.33 4.37 -23.94
CA HIS A 161 0.98 4.77 -24.43
C HIS A 161 1.16 6.30 -24.48
N ARG A 162 0.15 7.02 -24.91
CA ARG A 162 0.18 8.50 -24.99
C ARG A 162 0.37 9.15 -23.61
N ASN A 163 -0.17 8.54 -22.52
CA ASN A 163 0.01 9.08 -21.17
C ASN A 163 1.45 8.93 -20.70
N ILE A 164 2.09 7.83 -21.07
CA ILE A 164 3.49 7.59 -20.76
C ILE A 164 4.36 8.65 -21.43
N SER A 165 4.10 8.98 -22.70
CA SER A 165 4.84 9.98 -23.45
C SER A 165 4.83 11.36 -22.81
N TYR A 166 3.74 11.73 -22.15
CA TYR A 166 3.61 13.03 -21.52
C TYR A 166 4.31 13.14 -20.16
N GLN A 167 4.75 12.03 -19.60
CA GLN A 167 5.39 12.01 -18.29
C GLN A 167 6.92 11.96 -18.37
N THR A 168 7.47 11.83 -19.54
CA THR A 168 8.94 11.76 -19.72
C THR A 168 9.60 13.12 -19.98
#